data_2e4823f3615cf71fe3c5be983c619f0a
#
_entry.id   2e4823f3615cf71fe3c5be983c619f0a
#
_cell.length_a   1.000
_cell.length_b   1.000
_cell.length_c   1.000
_cell.angle_alpha   90.00
_cell.angle_beta   90.00
_cell.angle_gamma   90.00
#
_symmetry.space_group_name_H-M   'P 1'
#
loop_
_entity.id
_entity.type
_entity.pdbx_description
1 polymer ?
#
loop_
_entity_poly.entity_id
_entity_poly.type
_entity_poly.pdbx_seq_one_letter_code
_entity_poly.pdbx_strand_id
1 'polypeptide(L)'
;VTPAAWYALLLVSVTNLMSLLDRNILAILAPSIKADLHIGDAELGLLYGTVFALFYALFSLPLGRLADGWVRRKLLAIAIGFWSLATGLAAFAQGFALLALSRLGVGVGEGASAPAGTSLLFDYFPPRRRGLVMAIVAAAIAIGLGGSSVIGGVAADWWNARYPQGGAPLGFSGWQFAFVVACLPGFLLAVLLWRMREPQRGAMDGIRSPPDPHPFRASLGVLTTVLPGSNWLSLWHRQATGRDWMINLGGLVAIVGMMMLASAWTSAFSPRPVLDLGGLLVNPHALQWSVVGFGIYVTLNLLQGLRLSDRPVFVILTQSPSVVLTLAVGSLQMIINYGVMGFTPSFIMKTYEESLTDTALKFGTLSATIGIIGPMISGPLSDKLSERFDNRGRIAVTLLALGLSPIVAFWVYTAPDASSFYFRFVFYGLILTQWLPPLYAALYELVLPRMRGITASTYTIISTIFGLGIGPYAVGMVSDARDGDLSFAILSVNVVAPLLVVLLVVLLVRVRRDASLMVVRARAAGEPIDEG
;
A
#
# COMPACT_ATOMS: atom_id res chain seq x y z
N VAL A 1 8.97 24.67 -18.90
CA VAL A 1 9.43 23.80 -17.78
C VAL A 1 10.89 24.11 -17.54
N THR A 2 11.23 24.48 -16.32
CA THR A 2 12.58 24.86 -15.90
C THR A 2 13.45 23.62 -15.61
N PRO A 3 14.80 23.73 -15.67
CA PRO A 3 15.68 22.65 -15.20
C PRO A 3 15.38 22.21 -13.75
N ALA A 4 14.98 23.17 -12.89
CA ALA A 4 14.59 22.89 -11.51
C ALA A 4 13.37 21.97 -11.41
N ALA A 5 12.42 22.07 -12.35
CA ALA A 5 11.25 21.17 -12.39
C ALA A 5 11.65 19.72 -12.74
N TRP A 6 12.54 19.55 -13.70
CA TRP A 6 13.06 18.20 -14.05
C TRP A 6 13.90 17.59 -12.92
N TYR A 7 14.69 18.42 -12.23
CA TYR A 7 15.43 17.99 -11.05
C TYR A 7 14.47 17.56 -9.93
N ALA A 8 13.41 18.31 -9.66
CA ALA A 8 12.39 17.94 -8.70
C ALA A 8 11.69 16.62 -9.09
N LEU A 9 11.37 16.44 -10.38
CA LEU A 9 10.77 15.20 -10.88
C LEU A 9 11.70 14.01 -10.67
N LEU A 10 12.99 14.16 -10.97
CA LEU A 10 13.99 13.11 -10.71
C LEU A 10 14.02 12.73 -9.23
N LEU A 11 14.13 13.72 -8.32
CA LEU A 11 14.22 13.44 -6.88
C LEU A 11 12.94 12.78 -6.35
N VAL A 12 11.76 13.26 -6.72
CA VAL A 12 10.49 12.66 -6.29
C VAL A 12 10.29 11.27 -6.89
N SER A 13 10.70 11.06 -8.15
CA SER A 13 10.65 9.73 -8.77
C SER A 13 11.58 8.74 -8.07
N VAL A 14 12.82 9.14 -7.76
CA VAL A 14 13.75 8.31 -6.99
C VAL A 14 13.23 8.08 -5.56
N THR A 15 12.57 9.06 -4.95
CA THR A 15 11.92 8.87 -3.62
C THR A 15 10.86 7.76 -3.67
N ASN A 16 10.00 7.74 -4.69
CA ASN A 16 8.99 6.69 -4.87
C ASN A 16 9.62 5.33 -5.21
N LEU A 17 10.70 5.31 -6.01
CA LEU A 17 11.48 4.11 -6.29
C LEU A 17 12.03 3.52 -4.98
N MET A 18 12.68 4.35 -4.14
CA MET A 18 13.25 3.93 -2.85
C MET A 18 12.18 3.42 -1.89
N SER A 19 11.01 4.08 -1.83
CA SER A 19 9.89 3.62 -1.01
C SER A 19 9.47 2.19 -1.37
N LEU A 20 9.30 1.88 -2.67
CA LEU A 20 8.94 0.53 -3.11
C LEU A 20 10.07 -0.48 -2.92
N LEU A 21 11.33 -0.04 -3.06
CA LEU A 21 12.50 -0.86 -2.79
C LEU A 21 12.53 -1.28 -1.31
N ASP A 22 12.47 -0.33 -0.40
CA ASP A 22 12.53 -0.57 1.05
C ASP A 22 11.37 -1.43 1.55
N ARG A 23 10.20 -1.27 0.94
CA ARG A 23 9.00 -2.05 1.26
C ARG A 23 9.14 -3.51 0.85
N ASN A 24 9.66 -3.78 -0.35
CA ASN A 24 9.61 -5.11 -0.96
C ASN A 24 10.91 -5.92 -0.81
N ILE A 25 12.01 -5.33 -0.35
CA ILE A 25 13.29 -6.04 -0.16
C ILE A 25 13.17 -7.25 0.78
N LEU A 26 12.24 -7.18 1.74
CA LEU A 26 11.99 -8.27 2.68
C LEU A 26 11.48 -9.53 1.97
N ALA A 27 10.77 -9.41 0.86
CA ALA A 27 10.21 -10.54 0.14
C ALA A 27 11.29 -11.45 -0.46
N ILE A 28 12.35 -10.89 -1.05
CA ILE A 28 13.46 -11.67 -1.61
C ILE A 28 14.38 -12.23 -0.52
N LEU A 29 14.52 -11.52 0.60
CA LEU A 29 15.36 -11.92 1.73
C LEU A 29 14.64 -12.85 2.72
N ALA A 30 13.36 -13.13 2.49
CA ALA A 30 12.49 -13.90 3.37
C ALA A 30 13.08 -15.24 3.84
N PRO A 31 13.64 -16.10 2.98
CA PRO A 31 14.20 -17.38 3.43
C PRO A 31 15.36 -17.21 4.40
N SER A 32 16.28 -16.27 4.12
CA SER A 32 17.43 -15.99 4.98
C SER A 32 17.00 -15.42 6.34
N ILE A 33 16.03 -14.50 6.34
CA ILE A 33 15.48 -13.91 7.57
C ILE A 33 14.79 -14.97 8.43
N LYS A 34 14.00 -15.86 7.82
CA LYS A 34 13.35 -16.96 8.52
C LYS A 34 14.35 -17.89 9.19
N ALA A 35 15.40 -18.26 8.47
CA ALA A 35 16.45 -19.15 8.98
C ALA A 35 17.19 -18.53 10.17
N ASP A 36 17.59 -17.25 10.07
CA ASP A 36 18.38 -16.56 11.09
C ASP A 36 17.54 -16.21 12.34
N LEU A 37 16.30 -15.74 12.14
CA LEU A 37 15.45 -15.28 13.25
C LEU A 37 14.52 -16.37 13.78
N HIS A 38 14.52 -17.59 13.19
CA HIS A 38 13.69 -18.74 13.56
C HIS A 38 12.18 -18.42 13.59
N ILE A 39 11.73 -17.61 12.61
CA ILE A 39 10.34 -17.22 12.43
C ILE A 39 9.69 -17.99 11.27
N GLY A 40 8.37 -18.10 11.30
CA GLY A 40 7.63 -18.77 10.25
C GLY A 40 7.10 -17.82 9.16
N ASP A 41 6.34 -18.39 8.22
CA ASP A 41 5.79 -17.64 7.09
C ASP A 41 4.70 -16.65 7.52
N ALA A 42 3.91 -16.98 8.57
CA ALA A 42 2.90 -16.05 9.08
C ALA A 42 3.52 -14.82 9.75
N GLU A 43 4.57 -14.98 10.56
CA GLU A 43 5.32 -13.86 11.15
C GLU A 43 6.00 -13.03 10.07
N LEU A 44 6.54 -13.68 9.04
CA LEU A 44 7.10 -12.98 7.88
C LEU A 44 6.02 -12.17 7.15
N GLY A 45 4.83 -12.75 6.93
CA GLY A 45 3.69 -12.06 6.35
C GLY A 45 3.24 -10.84 7.17
N LEU A 46 3.27 -10.96 8.50
CA LEU A 46 3.00 -9.86 9.42
C LEU A 46 4.03 -8.73 9.29
N LEU A 47 5.31 -9.07 9.20
CA LEU A 47 6.41 -8.10 9.01
C LEU A 47 6.37 -7.42 7.64
N TYR A 48 6.11 -8.18 6.59
CA TYR A 48 6.03 -7.69 5.22
C TYR A 48 4.82 -6.77 5.02
N GLY A 49 3.67 -7.13 5.57
CA GLY A 49 2.40 -6.50 5.31
C GLY A 49 1.88 -5.65 6.47
N THR A 50 1.42 -6.31 7.52
CA THR A 50 0.50 -5.73 8.49
C THR A 50 1.12 -4.61 9.33
N VAL A 51 2.34 -4.82 9.84
CA VAL A 51 3.04 -3.84 10.68
C VAL A 51 3.31 -2.55 9.90
N PHE A 52 3.80 -2.68 8.69
CA PHE A 52 4.03 -1.54 7.80
C PHE A 52 2.71 -0.85 7.42
N ALA A 53 1.71 -1.63 6.98
CA ALA A 53 0.44 -1.13 6.45
C ALA A 53 -0.29 -0.22 7.42
N LEU A 54 -0.34 -0.60 8.68
CA LEU A 54 -1.02 0.16 9.72
C LEU A 54 -0.44 1.56 9.87
N PHE A 55 0.88 1.65 10.06
CA PHE A 55 1.53 2.92 10.34
C PHE A 55 1.61 3.80 9.09
N TYR A 56 1.81 3.22 7.92
CA TYR A 56 1.69 3.93 6.64
C TYR A 56 0.29 4.56 6.48
N ALA A 57 -0.77 3.79 6.68
CA ALA A 57 -2.14 4.28 6.57
C ALA A 57 -2.46 5.36 7.62
N LEU A 58 -2.08 5.12 8.88
CA LEU A 58 -2.34 6.05 9.98
C LEU A 58 -1.64 7.40 9.79
N PHE A 59 -0.35 7.37 9.43
CA PHE A 59 0.47 8.58 9.32
C PHE A 59 0.33 9.30 7.98
N SER A 60 -0.19 8.64 6.92
CA SER A 60 -0.44 9.30 5.63
C SER A 60 -1.41 10.48 5.73
N LEU A 61 -2.40 10.42 6.63
CA LEU A 61 -3.38 11.49 6.84
C LEU A 61 -2.75 12.75 7.47
N PRO A 62 -2.12 12.69 8.67
CA PRO A 62 -1.53 13.85 9.30
C PRO A 62 -0.35 14.41 8.50
N LEU A 63 0.46 13.53 7.86
CA LEU A 63 1.57 13.97 7.01
C LEU A 63 1.07 14.58 5.70
N GLY A 64 -0.05 14.12 5.14
CA GLY A 64 -0.74 14.76 4.03
C GLY A 64 -1.23 16.17 4.41
N ARG A 65 -1.87 16.32 5.58
CA ARG A 65 -2.26 17.63 6.09
C ARG A 65 -1.06 18.55 6.35
N LEU A 66 0.04 17.99 6.84
CA LEU A 66 1.28 18.74 7.01
C LEU A 66 1.88 19.16 5.66
N ALA A 67 1.80 18.30 4.63
CA ALA A 67 2.19 18.63 3.28
C ALA A 67 1.38 19.80 2.69
N ASP A 68 0.11 19.95 3.06
CA ASP A 68 -0.72 21.07 2.65
C ASP A 68 -0.37 22.40 3.32
N GLY A 69 0.13 22.38 4.55
CA GLY A 69 0.40 23.58 5.34
C GLY A 69 1.87 23.99 5.43
N TRP A 70 2.80 23.04 5.28
CA TRP A 70 4.23 23.26 5.51
C TRP A 70 5.10 23.13 4.26
N VAL A 71 6.42 23.27 4.40
CA VAL A 71 7.44 23.19 3.33
C VAL A 71 7.61 21.74 2.89
N ARG A 72 7.06 21.37 1.73
CA ARG A 72 6.98 19.98 1.25
C ARG A 72 8.35 19.32 1.03
N ARG A 73 9.32 20.07 0.50
CA ARG A 73 10.69 19.57 0.30
C ARG A 73 11.35 19.16 1.63
N LYS A 74 11.14 19.96 2.70
CA LYS A 74 11.66 19.63 4.04
C LYS A 74 10.95 18.43 4.63
N LEU A 75 9.63 18.35 4.46
CA LEU A 75 8.84 17.21 4.89
C LEU A 75 9.32 15.92 4.23
N LEU A 76 9.51 15.92 2.91
CA LEU A 76 10.05 14.76 2.16
C LEU A 76 11.47 14.41 2.62
N ALA A 77 12.34 15.40 2.81
CA ALA A 77 13.72 15.17 3.26
C ALA A 77 13.78 14.51 4.65
N ILE A 78 12.99 15.03 5.60
CA ILE A 78 12.90 14.44 6.95
C ILE A 78 12.30 13.04 6.89
N ALA A 79 11.23 12.88 6.12
CA ALA A 79 10.53 11.62 5.98
C ALA A 79 11.45 10.53 5.41
N ILE A 80 12.17 10.81 4.29
CA ILE A 80 13.07 9.82 3.70
C ILE A 80 14.28 9.54 4.60
N GLY A 81 14.84 10.54 5.28
CA GLY A 81 15.90 10.34 6.25
C GLY A 81 15.47 9.44 7.41
N PHE A 82 14.24 9.66 7.92
CA PHE A 82 13.67 8.86 8.99
C PHE A 82 13.40 7.42 8.57
N TRP A 83 12.75 7.18 7.41
CA TRP A 83 12.48 5.80 7.00
C TRP A 83 13.75 5.07 6.58
N SER A 84 14.75 5.76 5.98
CA SER A 84 16.04 5.15 5.69
C SER A 84 16.78 4.74 6.95
N LEU A 85 16.72 5.56 8.02
CA LEU A 85 17.23 5.17 9.33
C LEU A 85 16.49 3.92 9.86
N ALA A 86 15.18 3.89 9.72
CA ALA A 86 14.36 2.74 10.11
C ALA A 86 14.72 1.48 9.28
N THR A 87 14.93 1.62 7.97
CA THR A 87 15.41 0.53 7.09
C THR A 87 16.78 0.03 7.55
N GLY A 88 17.72 0.94 7.85
CA GLY A 88 19.04 0.60 8.38
C GLY A 88 18.99 -0.10 9.75
N LEU A 89 17.99 0.20 10.57
CA LEU A 89 17.78 -0.46 11.87
C LEU A 89 17.49 -1.97 11.70
N ALA A 90 16.90 -2.38 10.59
CA ALA A 90 16.68 -3.80 10.28
C ALA A 90 17.99 -4.60 10.20
N ALA A 91 19.10 -3.98 9.79
CA ALA A 91 20.40 -4.64 9.73
C ALA A 91 20.92 -5.10 11.11
N PHE A 92 20.44 -4.50 12.18
CA PHE A 92 20.81 -4.84 13.54
C PHE A 92 19.82 -5.78 14.23
N ALA A 93 18.79 -6.25 13.50
CA ALA A 93 17.77 -7.10 14.08
C ALA A 93 18.34 -8.49 14.39
N GLN A 94 18.20 -8.88 15.66
CA GLN A 94 18.52 -10.20 16.18
C GLN A 94 17.26 -10.99 16.58
N GLY A 95 16.07 -10.45 16.24
CA GLY A 95 14.78 -11.06 16.52
C GLY A 95 13.64 -10.28 15.88
N PHE A 96 12.44 -10.85 15.98
CA PHE A 96 11.22 -10.31 15.40
C PHE A 96 10.93 -8.86 15.83
N ALA A 97 11.09 -8.54 17.13
CA ALA A 97 10.69 -7.24 17.68
C ALA A 97 11.41 -6.04 17.02
N LEU A 98 12.74 -6.12 16.87
CA LEU A 98 13.50 -5.03 16.26
C LEU A 98 13.23 -4.90 14.77
N LEU A 99 13.05 -6.03 14.06
CA LEU A 99 12.67 -6.02 12.65
C LEU A 99 11.25 -5.43 12.48
N ALA A 100 10.31 -5.76 13.35
CA ALA A 100 8.97 -5.18 13.36
C ALA A 100 9.00 -3.66 13.64
N LEU A 101 9.81 -3.21 14.59
CA LEU A 101 10.01 -1.79 14.88
C LEU A 101 10.59 -1.03 13.67
N SER A 102 11.53 -1.64 12.96
CA SER A 102 12.05 -1.11 11.69
C SER A 102 10.93 -0.94 10.66
N ARG A 103 10.09 -1.95 10.45
CA ARG A 103 8.98 -1.89 9.49
C ARG A 103 7.93 -0.83 9.84
N LEU A 104 7.66 -0.68 11.14
CA LEU A 104 6.81 0.37 11.68
C LEU A 104 7.37 1.77 11.35
N GLY A 105 8.66 1.99 11.60
CA GLY A 105 9.32 3.26 11.29
C GLY A 105 9.31 3.59 9.79
N VAL A 106 9.53 2.59 8.93
CA VAL A 106 9.41 2.76 7.47
C VAL A 106 7.99 3.19 7.09
N GLY A 107 6.95 2.53 7.64
CA GLY A 107 5.55 2.89 7.39
C GLY A 107 5.21 4.34 7.77
N VAL A 108 5.69 4.80 8.94
CA VAL A 108 5.51 6.20 9.39
C VAL A 108 6.15 7.18 8.40
N GLY A 109 7.41 6.95 8.03
CA GLY A 109 8.15 7.87 7.15
C GLY A 109 7.57 7.93 5.75
N GLU A 110 7.25 6.79 5.14
CA GLU A 110 6.72 6.72 3.78
C GLU A 110 5.34 7.39 3.63
N GLY A 111 4.56 7.53 4.71
CA GLY A 111 3.25 8.18 4.69
C GLY A 111 3.26 9.61 4.13
N ALA A 112 4.40 10.30 4.14
CA ALA A 112 4.56 11.64 3.55
C ALA A 112 4.83 11.63 2.04
N SER A 113 5.34 10.53 1.47
CA SER A 113 5.90 10.47 0.14
C SER A 113 4.90 10.85 -0.96
N ALA A 114 3.76 10.18 -1.01
CA ALA A 114 2.75 10.40 -2.04
C ALA A 114 2.11 11.80 -1.96
N PRO A 115 1.58 12.27 -0.80
CA PRO A 115 0.91 13.57 -0.75
C PRO A 115 1.86 14.73 -0.99
N ALA A 116 3.05 14.73 -0.37
CA ALA A 116 4.00 15.83 -0.51
C ALA A 116 4.67 15.83 -1.90
N GLY A 117 5.05 14.65 -2.42
CA GLY A 117 5.69 14.51 -3.73
C GLY A 117 4.77 14.94 -4.87
N THR A 118 3.53 14.45 -4.91
CA THR A 118 2.56 14.78 -5.95
C THR A 118 2.20 16.28 -5.93
N SER A 119 1.91 16.84 -4.75
CA SER A 119 1.62 18.26 -4.57
C SER A 119 2.78 19.14 -5.06
N LEU A 120 4.01 18.77 -4.72
CA LEU A 120 5.21 19.51 -5.13
C LEU A 120 5.40 19.49 -6.65
N LEU A 121 5.22 18.33 -7.30
CA LEU A 121 5.35 18.19 -8.75
C LEU A 121 4.27 18.99 -9.50
N PHE A 122 3.05 19.06 -8.99
CA PHE A 122 1.96 19.81 -9.62
C PHE A 122 2.21 21.31 -9.60
N ASP A 123 3.00 21.82 -8.66
CA ASP A 123 3.41 23.22 -8.64
C ASP A 123 4.66 23.52 -9.51
N TYR A 124 5.40 22.49 -9.90
CA TYR A 124 6.50 22.62 -10.85
C TYR A 124 6.08 22.48 -12.31
N PHE A 125 5.00 21.73 -12.58
CA PHE A 125 4.57 21.39 -13.94
C PHE A 125 3.18 21.90 -14.24
N PRO A 126 2.98 22.49 -15.44
CA PRO A 126 1.67 22.95 -15.87
C PRO A 126 0.71 21.77 -16.08
N PRO A 127 -0.62 21.98 -15.97
CA PRO A 127 -1.63 20.92 -16.09
C PRO A 127 -1.47 20.00 -17.31
N ARG A 128 -1.07 20.57 -18.45
CA ARG A 128 -0.86 19.82 -19.72
C ARG A 128 0.25 18.76 -19.65
N ARG A 129 1.17 18.84 -18.68
CA ARG A 129 2.30 17.90 -18.52
C ARG A 129 2.18 16.99 -17.30
N ARG A 130 1.16 17.16 -16.47
CA ARG A 130 0.98 16.37 -15.24
C ARG A 130 0.80 14.88 -15.52
N GLY A 131 0.14 14.52 -16.64
CA GLY A 131 0.02 13.13 -17.07
C GLY A 131 1.38 12.46 -17.33
N LEU A 132 2.27 13.13 -18.08
CA LEU A 132 3.64 12.65 -18.32
C LEU A 132 4.43 12.53 -17.01
N VAL A 133 4.32 13.52 -16.14
CA VAL A 133 5.00 13.54 -14.84
C VAL A 133 4.58 12.34 -13.99
N MET A 134 3.27 12.08 -13.90
CA MET A 134 2.75 10.94 -13.14
C MET A 134 3.12 9.60 -13.78
N ALA A 135 3.22 9.52 -15.11
CA ALA A 135 3.70 8.33 -15.80
C ALA A 135 5.17 8.01 -15.46
N ILE A 136 6.04 9.04 -15.38
CA ILE A 136 7.44 8.87 -14.97
C ILE A 136 7.53 8.40 -13.51
N VAL A 137 6.72 8.97 -12.62
CA VAL A 137 6.65 8.52 -11.22
C VAL A 137 6.16 7.07 -11.13
N ALA A 138 5.14 6.69 -11.91
CA ALA A 138 4.63 5.32 -11.93
C ALA A 138 5.69 4.32 -12.47
N ALA A 139 6.46 4.71 -13.49
CA ALA A 139 7.58 3.90 -13.97
C ALA A 139 8.66 3.72 -12.90
N ALA A 140 9.00 4.77 -12.14
CA ALA A 140 9.95 4.70 -11.03
C ALA A 140 9.46 3.76 -9.91
N ILE A 141 8.14 3.79 -9.60
CA ILE A 141 7.50 2.85 -8.67
C ILE A 141 7.68 1.40 -9.13
N ALA A 142 7.44 1.11 -10.41
CA ALA A 142 7.58 -0.23 -10.97
C ALA A 142 9.05 -0.71 -10.96
N ILE A 143 10.00 0.19 -11.26
CA ILE A 143 11.44 -0.09 -11.16
C ILE A 143 11.83 -0.37 -9.71
N GLY A 144 11.29 0.37 -8.73
CA GLY A 144 11.54 0.15 -7.32
C GLY A 144 11.05 -1.21 -6.84
N LEU A 145 9.87 -1.63 -7.31
CA LEU A 145 9.29 -2.94 -7.00
C LEU A 145 10.19 -4.09 -7.46
N GLY A 146 10.61 -4.11 -8.73
CA GLY A 146 11.52 -5.14 -9.24
C GLY A 146 12.95 -4.97 -8.75
N GLY A 147 13.44 -3.72 -8.66
CA GLY A 147 14.77 -3.38 -8.17
C GLY A 147 15.02 -3.80 -6.71
N SER A 148 13.96 -3.90 -5.90
CA SER A 148 14.05 -4.40 -4.52
C SER A 148 14.61 -5.82 -4.47
N SER A 149 14.12 -6.70 -5.34
CA SER A 149 14.60 -8.08 -5.44
C SER A 149 16.05 -8.12 -5.93
N VAL A 150 16.38 -7.34 -6.99
CA VAL A 150 17.74 -7.32 -7.56
C VAL A 150 18.76 -6.81 -6.53
N ILE A 151 18.51 -5.65 -5.92
CA ILE A 151 19.45 -5.05 -4.96
C ILE A 151 19.57 -5.91 -3.71
N GLY A 152 18.44 -6.39 -3.18
CA GLY A 152 18.41 -7.23 -1.97
C GLY A 152 19.13 -8.56 -2.18
N GLY A 153 18.80 -9.27 -3.26
CA GLY A 153 19.37 -10.59 -3.54
C GLY A 153 20.86 -10.51 -3.86
N VAL A 154 21.27 -9.62 -4.79
CA VAL A 154 22.68 -9.49 -5.18
C VAL A 154 23.56 -9.03 -4.01
N ALA A 155 23.09 -8.07 -3.20
CA ALA A 155 23.83 -7.61 -2.03
C ALA A 155 24.01 -8.71 -0.99
N ALA A 156 22.94 -9.47 -0.71
CA ALA A 156 22.98 -10.56 0.26
C ALA A 156 23.91 -11.70 -0.18
N ASP A 157 23.80 -12.15 -1.44
CA ASP A 157 24.65 -13.21 -1.97
C ASP A 157 26.13 -12.79 -2.06
N TRP A 158 26.39 -11.55 -2.52
CA TRP A 158 27.76 -11.03 -2.56
C TRP A 158 28.42 -11.05 -1.16
N TRP A 159 27.65 -10.64 -0.12
CA TRP A 159 28.15 -10.66 1.25
C TRP A 159 28.40 -12.08 1.77
N ASN A 160 27.46 -12.99 1.55
CA ASN A 160 27.59 -14.39 1.97
C ASN A 160 28.77 -15.09 1.25
N ALA A 161 28.97 -14.82 -0.03
CA ALA A 161 30.11 -15.34 -0.79
C ALA A 161 31.45 -14.78 -0.28
N ARG A 162 31.49 -13.54 0.22
CA ARG A 162 32.70 -12.91 0.76
C ARG A 162 33.07 -13.41 2.15
N TYR A 163 32.05 -13.82 2.94
CA TYR A 163 32.23 -14.25 4.33
C TYR A 163 31.56 -15.61 4.63
N PRO A 164 31.93 -16.69 3.91
CA PRO A 164 31.23 -17.98 3.99
C PRO A 164 31.41 -18.71 5.32
N GLN A 165 32.48 -18.40 6.06
CA GLN A 165 32.83 -19.06 7.33
C GLN A 165 32.59 -18.15 8.56
N GLY A 166 31.85 -17.05 8.39
CA GLY A 166 31.72 -16.02 9.43
C GLY A 166 32.88 -15.02 9.41
N GLY A 167 33.01 -14.22 10.46
CA GLY A 167 34.01 -13.14 10.53
C GLY A 167 33.64 -11.90 9.73
N ALA A 168 32.38 -11.79 9.31
CA ALA A 168 31.87 -10.60 8.65
C ALA A 168 31.92 -9.38 9.59
N PRO A 169 32.21 -8.18 9.06
CA PRO A 169 32.15 -6.96 9.84
C PRO A 169 30.82 -6.82 10.59
N LEU A 170 30.88 -6.48 11.87
CA LEU A 170 29.74 -6.37 12.79
C LEU A 170 28.95 -7.69 12.98
N GLY A 171 29.44 -8.82 12.47
CA GLY A 171 28.74 -10.10 12.50
C GLY A 171 27.51 -10.20 11.61
N PHE A 172 27.37 -9.31 10.62
CA PHE A 172 26.19 -9.26 9.76
C PHE A 172 26.11 -10.48 8.84
N SER A 173 24.92 -11.04 8.74
CA SER A 173 24.52 -11.96 7.67
C SER A 173 24.21 -11.20 6.38
N GLY A 174 24.10 -11.90 5.24
CA GLY A 174 23.87 -11.28 3.94
C GLY A 174 22.59 -10.45 3.87
N TRP A 175 21.49 -10.93 4.48
CA TRP A 175 20.25 -10.17 4.49
C TRP A 175 20.36 -8.87 5.31
N GLN A 176 21.11 -8.87 6.40
CA GLN A 176 21.37 -7.67 7.21
C GLN A 176 22.18 -6.63 6.41
N PHE A 177 23.22 -7.09 5.69
CA PHE A 177 24.01 -6.23 4.81
C PHE A 177 23.15 -5.63 3.67
N ALA A 178 22.20 -6.40 3.11
CA ALA A 178 21.30 -5.89 2.08
C ALA A 178 20.45 -4.70 2.57
N PHE A 179 20.01 -4.70 3.84
CA PHE A 179 19.33 -3.54 4.44
C PHE A 179 20.25 -2.33 4.62
N VAL A 180 21.54 -2.54 4.91
CA VAL A 180 22.53 -1.44 4.93
C VAL A 180 22.67 -0.83 3.53
N VAL A 181 22.79 -1.65 2.49
CA VAL A 181 22.87 -1.16 1.10
C VAL A 181 21.61 -0.39 0.70
N ALA A 182 20.44 -0.87 1.08
CA ALA A 182 19.16 -0.24 0.76
C ALA A 182 18.98 1.13 1.42
N CYS A 183 19.42 1.30 2.67
CA CYS A 183 19.19 2.56 3.39
C CYS A 183 20.12 3.71 2.96
N LEU A 184 21.34 3.43 2.45
CA LEU A 184 22.34 4.45 2.17
C LEU A 184 21.90 5.49 1.13
N PRO A 185 21.31 5.13 -0.03
CA PRO A 185 20.87 6.11 -1.03
C PRO A 185 19.82 7.07 -0.49
N GLY A 186 19.00 6.65 0.46
CA GLY A 186 17.97 7.48 1.06
C GLY A 186 18.52 8.66 1.86
N PHE A 187 19.64 8.51 2.55
CA PHE A 187 20.30 9.62 3.23
C PHE A 187 20.84 10.67 2.25
N LEU A 188 21.44 10.23 1.13
CA LEU A 188 21.86 11.14 0.07
C LEU A 188 20.66 11.89 -0.50
N LEU A 189 19.57 11.18 -0.78
CA LEU A 189 18.35 11.76 -1.31
C LEU A 189 17.70 12.75 -0.33
N ALA A 190 17.76 12.48 0.97
CA ALA A 190 17.30 13.42 2.00
C ALA A 190 18.05 14.76 1.94
N VAL A 191 19.38 14.72 1.77
CA VAL A 191 20.20 15.93 1.62
C VAL A 191 19.86 16.68 0.32
N LEU A 192 19.69 15.97 -0.79
CA LEU A 192 19.33 16.57 -2.07
C LEU A 192 17.96 17.24 -2.04
N LEU A 193 16.95 16.56 -1.46
CA LEU A 193 15.60 17.11 -1.25
C LEU A 193 15.63 18.33 -0.33
N TRP A 194 16.43 18.29 0.74
CA TRP A 194 16.57 19.43 1.65
C TRP A 194 17.10 20.68 0.96
N ARG A 195 18.02 20.51 -0.01
CA ARG A 195 18.64 21.62 -0.79
C ARG A 195 17.80 22.05 -1.99
N MET A 196 16.77 21.29 -2.38
CA MET A 196 15.90 21.63 -3.51
C MET A 196 15.13 22.93 -3.24
N ARG A 197 14.73 23.66 -4.28
CA ARG A 197 13.86 24.84 -4.13
C ARG A 197 12.42 24.41 -3.87
N GLU A 198 11.71 25.13 -3.02
CA GLU A 198 10.26 24.96 -2.82
C GLU A 198 9.54 25.80 -3.86
N PRO A 199 8.65 25.24 -4.71
CA PRO A 199 7.83 26.01 -5.62
C PRO A 199 6.71 26.71 -4.87
N GLN A 200 6.26 27.85 -5.40
CA GLN A 200 5.11 28.55 -4.84
C GLN A 200 3.83 27.72 -5.04
N ARG A 201 3.05 27.53 -3.98
CA ARG A 201 1.81 26.76 -4.05
C ARG A 201 0.80 27.36 -4.99
N GLY A 202 0.22 26.51 -5.85
CA GLY A 202 -0.81 26.89 -6.80
C GLY A 202 -0.33 27.81 -7.93
N ALA A 203 0.99 28.03 -8.06
CA ALA A 203 1.54 28.90 -9.08
C ALA A 203 1.17 28.47 -10.51
N MET A 204 1.12 27.15 -10.76
CA MET A 204 0.77 26.60 -12.08
C MET A 204 -0.74 26.56 -12.34
N ASP A 205 -1.57 26.71 -11.31
CA ASP A 205 -3.04 26.76 -11.42
C ASP A 205 -3.59 28.19 -11.32
N GLY A 206 -2.70 29.20 -11.18
CA GLY A 206 -3.10 30.61 -11.01
C GLY A 206 -3.70 30.94 -9.64
N ILE A 207 -3.69 29.99 -8.71
CA ILE A 207 -4.26 30.13 -7.36
C ILE A 207 -3.13 30.16 -6.34
N ARG A 208 -2.97 31.28 -5.65
CA ARG A 208 -1.98 31.40 -4.57
C ARG A 208 -2.62 30.98 -3.24
N SER A 209 -2.15 29.87 -2.69
CA SER A 209 -2.56 29.44 -1.35
C SER A 209 -1.53 29.94 -0.32
N PRO A 210 -1.95 30.74 0.68
CA PRO A 210 -1.06 31.15 1.75
C PRO A 210 -0.64 29.94 2.60
N PRO A 211 0.57 29.96 3.21
CA PRO A 211 0.98 28.90 4.13
C PRO A 211 0.07 28.90 5.38
N ASP A 212 -0.17 27.71 5.92
CA ASP A 212 -0.91 27.58 7.18
C ASP A 212 -0.04 28.16 8.34
N PRO A 213 -0.55 29.08 9.16
CA PRO A 213 0.21 29.65 10.28
C PRO A 213 0.56 28.60 11.35
N HIS A 214 -0.22 27.51 11.46
CA HIS A 214 -0.05 26.46 12.47
C HIS A 214 -0.10 25.04 11.88
N PRO A 215 0.77 24.67 10.91
CA PRO A 215 0.65 23.45 10.14
C PRO A 215 0.79 22.18 11.00
N PHE A 216 1.65 22.21 12.02
CA PHE A 216 1.83 21.08 12.93
C PHE A 216 0.60 20.87 13.83
N ARG A 217 -0.03 21.94 14.30
CA ARG A 217 -1.26 21.86 15.08
C ARG A 217 -2.42 21.30 14.24
N ALA A 218 -2.52 21.73 12.99
CA ALA A 218 -3.52 21.23 12.05
C ALA A 218 -3.30 19.73 11.76
N SER A 219 -2.06 19.31 11.52
CA SER A 219 -1.68 17.91 11.33
C SER A 219 -1.97 17.06 12.57
N LEU A 220 -1.60 17.53 13.76
CA LEU A 220 -1.89 16.84 15.01
C LEU A 220 -3.41 16.73 15.26
N GLY A 221 -4.18 17.76 14.87
CA GLY A 221 -5.64 17.73 14.92
C GLY A 221 -6.27 16.62 14.10
N VAL A 222 -5.70 16.29 12.92
CA VAL A 222 -6.12 15.13 12.14
C VAL A 222 -5.78 13.83 12.87
N LEU A 223 -4.57 13.71 13.38
CA LEU A 223 -4.14 12.52 14.12
C LEU A 223 -5.04 12.26 15.35
N THR A 224 -5.37 13.31 16.12
CA THR A 224 -6.25 13.19 17.28
C THR A 224 -7.69 12.81 16.91
N THR A 225 -8.12 13.06 15.69
CA THR A 225 -9.47 12.65 15.23
C THR A 225 -9.54 11.15 14.93
N VAL A 226 -8.44 10.54 14.48
CA VAL A 226 -8.45 9.14 14.01
C VAL A 226 -7.90 8.15 15.04
N LEU A 227 -7.01 8.59 15.93
CA LEU A 227 -6.40 7.73 16.95
C LEU A 227 -7.41 7.30 18.03
N PRO A 228 -7.42 6.02 18.42
CA PRO A 228 -8.19 5.54 19.56
C PRO A 228 -7.90 6.33 20.85
N GLY A 229 -8.93 6.65 21.59
CA GLY A 229 -8.83 7.46 22.82
C GLY A 229 -8.91 8.96 22.55
N SER A 230 -8.03 9.52 21.72
CA SER A 230 -8.08 10.95 21.37
C SER A 230 -9.27 11.31 20.46
N ASN A 231 -9.78 10.36 19.69
CA ASN A 231 -11.02 10.54 18.91
C ASN A 231 -12.22 10.87 19.81
N TRP A 232 -12.28 10.32 21.03
CA TRP A 232 -13.35 10.62 21.99
C TRP A 232 -13.31 12.07 22.46
N LEU A 233 -12.10 12.64 22.66
CA LEU A 233 -11.96 14.06 22.93
C LEU A 233 -12.45 14.91 21.74
N SER A 234 -12.14 14.48 20.52
CA SER A 234 -12.65 15.13 19.30
C SER A 234 -14.17 15.08 19.21
N LEU A 235 -14.81 13.94 19.51
CA LEU A 235 -16.27 13.80 19.56
C LEU A 235 -16.89 14.71 20.62
N TRP A 236 -16.28 14.77 21.79
CA TRP A 236 -16.75 15.63 22.89
C TRP A 236 -16.67 17.12 22.51
N HIS A 237 -15.52 17.58 22.01
CA HIS A 237 -15.36 18.98 21.57
C HIS A 237 -16.30 19.39 20.43
N ARG A 238 -16.67 18.44 19.56
CA ARG A 238 -17.62 18.65 18.47
C ARG A 238 -19.09 18.49 18.91
N GLN A 239 -19.35 18.31 20.20
CA GLN A 239 -20.70 18.08 20.76
C GLN A 239 -21.45 16.97 20.01
N ALA A 240 -20.76 15.84 19.75
CA ALA A 240 -21.33 14.69 19.06
C ALA A 240 -22.56 14.17 19.80
N THR A 241 -23.55 13.71 19.03
CA THR A 241 -24.82 13.21 19.57
C THR A 241 -24.63 11.85 20.28
N GLY A 242 -25.56 11.47 21.14
CA GLY A 242 -25.57 10.15 21.79
C GLY A 242 -25.52 8.98 20.75
N ARG A 243 -26.12 9.19 19.57
CA ARG A 243 -26.04 8.23 18.46
C ARG A 243 -24.61 8.08 17.93
N ASP A 244 -23.84 9.18 17.83
CA ASP A 244 -22.45 9.14 17.36
C ASP A 244 -21.57 8.39 18.35
N TRP A 245 -21.78 8.59 19.64
CA TRP A 245 -21.11 7.84 20.71
C TRP A 245 -21.45 6.36 20.65
N MET A 246 -22.74 6.01 20.47
CA MET A 246 -23.17 4.63 20.34
C MET A 246 -22.57 3.93 19.12
N ILE A 247 -22.47 4.61 17.97
CA ILE A 247 -21.82 4.09 16.76
C ILE A 247 -20.31 3.86 17.03
N ASN A 248 -19.64 4.79 17.70
CA ASN A 248 -18.20 4.69 17.96
C ASN A 248 -17.87 3.57 18.97
N LEU A 249 -18.53 3.57 20.12
CA LEU A 249 -18.30 2.57 21.17
C LEU A 249 -18.81 1.19 20.77
N GLY A 250 -20.00 1.11 20.16
CA GLY A 250 -20.55 -0.13 19.62
C GLY A 250 -19.68 -0.70 18.50
N GLY A 251 -19.18 0.18 17.62
CA GLY A 251 -18.20 -0.19 16.59
C GLY A 251 -16.91 -0.74 17.18
N LEU A 252 -16.38 -0.09 18.23
CA LEU A 252 -15.19 -0.58 18.94
C LEU A 252 -15.42 -1.98 19.53
N VAL A 253 -16.54 -2.19 20.23
CA VAL A 253 -16.89 -3.49 20.83
C VAL A 253 -17.03 -4.56 19.73
N ALA A 254 -17.70 -4.24 18.62
CA ALA A 254 -17.86 -5.17 17.50
C ALA A 254 -16.50 -5.52 16.87
N ILE A 255 -15.60 -4.55 16.68
CA ILE A 255 -14.25 -4.76 16.14
C ILE A 255 -13.45 -5.64 17.10
N VAL A 256 -13.45 -5.36 18.41
CA VAL A 256 -12.75 -6.19 19.40
C VAL A 256 -13.28 -7.63 19.39
N GLY A 257 -14.61 -7.81 19.36
CA GLY A 257 -15.22 -9.15 19.26
C GLY A 257 -14.79 -9.89 17.99
N MET A 258 -14.79 -9.20 16.84
CA MET A 258 -14.30 -9.76 15.57
C MET A 258 -12.82 -10.15 15.66
N MET A 259 -11.96 -9.30 16.26
CA MET A 259 -10.53 -9.60 16.45
C MET A 259 -10.32 -10.84 17.31
N MET A 260 -11.06 -10.97 18.41
CA MET A 260 -10.97 -12.15 19.29
C MET A 260 -11.40 -13.42 18.58
N LEU A 261 -12.51 -13.38 17.84
CA LEU A 261 -12.99 -14.52 17.05
C LEU A 261 -12.02 -14.90 15.94
N ALA A 262 -11.52 -13.92 15.19
CA ALA A 262 -10.56 -14.15 14.12
C ALA A 262 -9.24 -14.69 14.65
N SER A 263 -8.74 -14.17 15.78
CA SER A 263 -7.54 -14.67 16.45
C SER A 263 -7.73 -16.11 16.94
N ALA A 264 -8.84 -16.42 17.56
CA ALA A 264 -9.14 -17.78 18.03
C ALA A 264 -9.22 -18.77 16.85
N TRP A 265 -9.93 -18.38 15.78
CA TRP A 265 -10.05 -19.22 14.58
C TRP A 265 -8.70 -19.46 13.90
N THR A 266 -7.89 -18.42 13.68
CA THR A 266 -6.58 -18.54 13.04
C THR A 266 -5.58 -19.30 13.91
N SER A 267 -5.63 -19.15 15.24
CA SER A 267 -4.81 -19.93 16.17
C SER A 267 -5.17 -21.42 16.16
N ALA A 268 -6.44 -21.76 15.95
CA ALA A 268 -6.87 -23.15 15.80
C ALA A 268 -6.48 -23.74 14.44
N PHE A 269 -6.54 -22.92 13.37
CA PHE A 269 -6.19 -23.33 12.00
C PHE A 269 -4.69 -23.53 11.78
N SER A 270 -3.86 -22.65 12.32
CA SER A 270 -2.40 -22.67 12.18
C SER A 270 -1.76 -22.38 13.54
N PRO A 271 -1.65 -23.36 14.45
CA PRO A 271 -1.06 -23.17 15.76
C PRO A 271 0.38 -22.66 15.67
N ARG A 272 0.71 -21.65 16.47
CA ARG A 272 2.00 -20.97 16.46
C ARG A 272 2.56 -20.83 17.87
N PRO A 273 3.89 -20.93 18.05
CA PRO A 273 4.53 -20.54 19.29
C PRO A 273 4.29 -19.05 19.57
N VAL A 274 4.27 -18.71 20.83
CA VAL A 274 4.18 -17.30 21.26
C VAL A 274 5.46 -16.55 20.88
N LEU A 275 5.31 -15.30 20.43
CA LEU A 275 6.42 -14.39 20.16
C LEU A 275 6.89 -13.77 21.47
N ASP A 276 8.19 -13.73 21.68
CA ASP A 276 8.80 -12.95 22.76
C ASP A 276 9.18 -11.55 22.23
N LEU A 277 8.47 -10.56 22.70
CA LEU A 277 8.72 -9.13 22.40
C LEU A 277 9.48 -8.45 23.55
N GLY A 278 10.63 -9.02 23.93
CA GLY A 278 11.44 -8.46 25.02
C GLY A 278 10.85 -8.75 26.41
N GLY A 279 10.41 -10.00 26.63
CA GLY A 279 9.78 -10.47 27.86
C GLY A 279 8.24 -10.41 27.86
N LEU A 280 7.63 -9.81 26.83
CA LEU A 280 6.19 -9.85 26.62
C LEU A 280 5.85 -10.99 25.65
N LEU A 281 5.22 -12.05 26.15
CA LEU A 281 4.79 -13.18 25.35
C LEU A 281 3.46 -12.86 24.64
N VAL A 282 3.47 -12.79 23.31
CA VAL A 282 2.32 -12.41 22.51
C VAL A 282 1.99 -13.48 21.48
N ASN A 283 0.71 -13.85 21.37
CA ASN A 283 0.25 -14.72 20.30
C ASN A 283 0.32 -13.98 18.95
N PRO A 284 1.02 -14.52 17.92
CA PRO A 284 1.17 -13.86 16.62
C PRO A 284 -0.16 -13.54 15.94
N HIS A 285 -1.15 -14.44 16.05
CA HIS A 285 -2.47 -14.24 15.48
C HIS A 285 -3.24 -13.13 16.20
N ALA A 286 -3.14 -13.06 17.53
CA ALA A 286 -3.73 -11.96 18.31
C ALA A 286 -3.10 -10.62 17.93
N LEU A 287 -1.78 -10.56 17.74
CA LEU A 287 -1.08 -9.37 17.27
C LEU A 287 -1.58 -8.96 15.88
N GLN A 288 -1.63 -9.89 14.94
CA GLN A 288 -2.11 -9.66 13.56
C GLN A 288 -3.51 -9.04 13.55
N TRP A 289 -4.48 -9.67 14.23
CA TRP A 289 -5.85 -9.21 14.22
C TRP A 289 -6.05 -7.94 15.04
N SER A 290 -5.22 -7.71 16.07
CA SER A 290 -5.21 -6.44 16.80
C SER A 290 -4.81 -5.28 15.91
N VAL A 291 -3.79 -5.46 15.07
CA VAL A 291 -3.33 -4.46 14.10
C VAL A 291 -4.39 -4.19 13.04
N VAL A 292 -5.01 -5.23 12.47
CA VAL A 292 -6.10 -5.08 11.50
C VAL A 292 -7.32 -4.38 12.13
N GLY A 293 -7.72 -4.78 13.33
CA GLY A 293 -8.84 -4.16 14.04
C GLY A 293 -8.59 -2.70 14.39
N PHE A 294 -7.35 -2.36 14.79
CA PHE A 294 -6.95 -0.97 14.99
C PHE A 294 -7.12 -0.15 13.69
N GLY A 295 -6.69 -0.68 12.54
CA GLY A 295 -6.86 -0.02 11.25
C GLY A 295 -8.33 0.16 10.86
N ILE A 296 -9.18 -0.83 11.13
CA ILE A 296 -10.64 -0.73 10.93
C ILE A 296 -11.23 0.37 11.82
N TYR A 297 -10.79 0.45 13.08
CA TYR A 297 -11.26 1.48 14.01
C TYR A 297 -10.81 2.89 13.60
N VAL A 298 -9.58 3.03 13.11
CA VAL A 298 -9.08 4.29 12.51
C VAL A 298 -9.94 4.71 11.31
N THR A 299 -10.32 3.75 10.47
CA THR A 299 -11.21 4.00 9.33
C THR A 299 -12.61 4.44 9.78
N LEU A 300 -13.17 3.80 10.81
CA LEU A 300 -14.44 4.19 11.41
C LEU A 300 -14.37 5.64 11.94
N ASN A 301 -13.31 5.98 12.66
CA ASN A 301 -13.09 7.33 13.18
C ASN A 301 -12.94 8.38 12.08
N LEU A 302 -12.24 8.05 10.98
CA LEU A 302 -12.14 8.91 9.80
C LEU A 302 -13.52 9.17 9.20
N LEU A 303 -14.31 8.14 8.95
CA LEU A 303 -15.65 8.28 8.39
C LEU A 303 -16.59 9.05 9.33
N GLN A 304 -16.49 8.80 10.62
CA GLN A 304 -17.26 9.55 11.61
C GLN A 304 -16.84 11.03 11.67
N GLY A 305 -15.54 11.32 11.58
CA GLY A 305 -15.02 12.67 11.47
C GLY A 305 -15.55 13.40 10.22
N LEU A 306 -15.57 12.72 9.07
CA LEU A 306 -16.14 13.25 7.82
C LEU A 306 -17.64 13.50 7.95
N ARG A 307 -18.39 12.61 8.59
CA ARG A 307 -19.83 12.81 8.84
C ARG A 307 -20.12 14.09 9.60
N LEU A 308 -19.25 14.46 10.54
CA LEU A 308 -19.41 15.64 11.39
C LEU A 308 -18.84 16.94 10.76
N SER A 309 -17.88 16.82 9.83
CA SER A 309 -17.19 17.98 9.25
C SER A 309 -17.49 18.22 7.76
N ASP A 310 -17.74 17.17 6.97
CA ASP A 310 -18.00 17.23 5.53
C ASP A 310 -19.01 16.16 5.13
N ARG A 311 -20.28 16.42 5.46
CA ARG A 311 -21.39 15.49 5.22
C ARG A 311 -21.55 15.06 3.76
N PRO A 312 -21.38 15.94 2.73
CA PRO A 312 -21.43 15.52 1.34
C PRO A 312 -20.41 14.44 1.00
N VAL A 313 -19.15 14.61 1.43
CA VAL A 313 -18.10 13.60 1.22
C VAL A 313 -18.47 12.28 1.90
N PHE A 314 -18.92 12.33 3.16
CA PHE A 314 -19.35 11.14 3.89
C PHE A 314 -20.46 10.38 3.15
N VAL A 315 -21.50 11.10 2.66
CA VAL A 315 -22.63 10.49 1.93
C VAL A 315 -22.15 9.83 0.62
N ILE A 316 -21.31 10.49 -0.16
CA ILE A 316 -20.79 9.92 -1.40
C ILE A 316 -19.93 8.68 -1.13
N LEU A 317 -19.06 8.72 -0.13
CA LEU A 317 -18.16 7.59 0.18
C LEU A 317 -18.90 6.37 0.76
N THR A 318 -19.99 6.57 1.51
CA THR A 318 -20.64 5.49 2.25
C THR A 318 -22.01 5.09 1.72
N GLN A 319 -22.71 5.98 1.02
CA GLN A 319 -24.08 5.76 0.54
C GLN A 319 -24.19 5.68 -0.98
N SER A 320 -23.10 5.87 -1.73
CA SER A 320 -23.05 5.58 -3.16
C SER A 320 -22.63 4.12 -3.37
N PRO A 321 -23.57 3.22 -3.81
CA PRO A 321 -23.24 1.79 -3.93
C PRO A 321 -22.04 1.54 -4.84
N SER A 322 -21.92 2.26 -5.96
CA SER A 322 -20.79 2.08 -6.88
C SER A 322 -19.45 2.54 -6.29
N VAL A 323 -19.42 3.58 -5.45
CA VAL A 323 -18.21 3.98 -4.73
C VAL A 323 -17.81 2.89 -3.73
N VAL A 324 -18.76 2.43 -2.90
CA VAL A 324 -18.51 1.37 -1.90
C VAL A 324 -18.02 0.09 -2.57
N LEU A 325 -18.68 -0.34 -3.68
CA LEU A 325 -18.27 -1.52 -4.44
C LEU A 325 -16.85 -1.37 -5.03
N THR A 326 -16.52 -0.19 -5.56
CA THR A 326 -15.19 0.07 -6.12
C THR A 326 -14.11 0.01 -5.03
N LEU A 327 -14.37 0.59 -3.86
CA LEU A 327 -13.47 0.50 -2.70
C LEU A 327 -13.30 -0.95 -2.23
N ALA A 328 -14.38 -1.72 -2.17
CA ALA A 328 -14.36 -3.13 -1.77
C ALA A 328 -13.58 -3.99 -2.78
N VAL A 329 -13.85 -3.84 -4.08
CA VAL A 329 -13.14 -4.58 -5.15
C VAL A 329 -11.64 -4.30 -5.08
N GLY A 330 -11.25 -3.01 -5.02
CA GLY A 330 -9.84 -2.64 -4.94
C GLY A 330 -9.15 -3.20 -3.70
N SER A 331 -9.81 -3.17 -2.54
CA SER A 331 -9.24 -3.68 -1.29
C SER A 331 -9.09 -5.20 -1.29
N LEU A 332 -10.08 -5.94 -1.78
CA LEU A 332 -10.01 -7.40 -1.91
C LEU A 332 -8.95 -7.83 -2.93
N GLN A 333 -8.83 -7.11 -4.06
CA GLN A 333 -7.80 -7.42 -5.05
C GLN A 333 -6.39 -7.16 -4.52
N MET A 334 -6.20 -6.17 -3.67
CA MET A 334 -4.91 -5.93 -3.02
C MET A 334 -4.48 -7.09 -2.11
N ILE A 335 -5.43 -7.87 -1.53
CA ILE A 335 -5.11 -9.11 -0.79
C ILE A 335 -4.38 -10.08 -1.72
N ILE A 336 -4.93 -10.31 -2.92
CA ILE A 336 -4.29 -11.19 -3.91
C ILE A 336 -2.93 -10.64 -4.33
N ASN A 337 -2.86 -9.36 -4.70
CA ASN A 337 -1.64 -8.75 -5.20
C ASN A 337 -0.48 -8.86 -4.20
N TYR A 338 -0.69 -8.43 -2.95
CA TYR A 338 0.37 -8.44 -1.95
C TYR A 338 0.68 -9.85 -1.43
N GLY A 339 -0.33 -10.72 -1.34
CA GLY A 339 -0.13 -12.12 -0.98
C GLY A 339 0.74 -12.84 -2.01
N VAL A 340 0.41 -12.71 -3.28
CA VAL A 340 1.18 -13.29 -4.40
C VAL A 340 2.59 -12.71 -4.45
N MET A 341 2.73 -11.40 -4.55
CA MET A 341 4.04 -10.75 -4.74
C MET A 341 4.99 -10.96 -3.56
N GLY A 342 4.44 -11.05 -2.34
CA GLY A 342 5.25 -11.24 -1.13
C GLY A 342 5.90 -12.62 -1.02
N PHE A 343 5.29 -13.66 -1.59
CA PHE A 343 5.79 -15.04 -1.46
C PHE A 343 6.27 -15.67 -2.76
N THR A 344 6.07 -15.05 -3.92
CA THR A 344 6.54 -15.59 -5.20
C THR A 344 8.06 -15.81 -5.24
N PRO A 345 8.94 -14.90 -4.76
CA PRO A 345 10.37 -15.18 -4.71
C PRO A 345 10.70 -16.43 -3.87
N SER A 346 10.12 -16.55 -2.69
CA SER A 346 10.32 -17.71 -1.82
C SER A 346 9.81 -19.01 -2.46
N PHE A 347 8.69 -18.94 -3.18
CA PHE A 347 8.16 -20.08 -3.94
C PHE A 347 9.14 -20.54 -5.02
N ILE A 348 9.71 -19.62 -5.81
CA ILE A 348 10.66 -19.93 -6.88
C ILE A 348 11.91 -20.61 -6.30
N MET A 349 12.51 -20.01 -5.28
CA MET A 349 13.72 -20.54 -4.63
C MET A 349 13.48 -21.92 -4.01
N LYS A 350 12.33 -22.13 -3.36
CA LYS A 350 12.01 -23.39 -2.68
C LYS A 350 11.62 -24.49 -3.66
N THR A 351 10.83 -24.19 -4.68
CA THR A 351 10.22 -25.19 -5.59
C THR A 351 11.17 -25.60 -6.70
N TYR A 352 11.95 -24.63 -7.23
CA TYR A 352 12.84 -24.86 -8.37
C TYR A 352 14.32 -24.85 -7.98
N GLU A 353 14.62 -24.73 -6.67
CA GLU A 353 15.99 -24.72 -6.15
C GLU A 353 16.87 -23.64 -6.80
N GLU A 354 16.23 -22.52 -7.26
CA GLU A 354 16.99 -21.40 -7.83
C GLU A 354 17.75 -20.63 -6.76
N SER A 355 18.93 -20.13 -7.15
CA SER A 355 19.72 -19.28 -6.28
C SER A 355 18.99 -17.95 -5.97
N LEU A 356 19.37 -17.33 -4.87
CA LEU A 356 18.84 -16.02 -4.48
C LEU A 356 19.11 -14.97 -5.57
N THR A 357 20.34 -14.94 -6.12
CA THR A 357 20.71 -14.00 -7.20
C THR A 357 19.95 -14.26 -8.48
N ASP A 358 19.80 -15.52 -8.93
CA ASP A 358 19.06 -15.83 -10.16
C ASP A 358 17.59 -15.43 -10.04
N THR A 359 16.95 -15.81 -8.92
CA THR A 359 15.57 -15.41 -8.62
C THR A 359 15.45 -13.88 -8.57
N ALA A 360 16.36 -13.20 -7.91
CA ALA A 360 16.37 -11.75 -7.80
C ALA A 360 16.45 -11.05 -9.16
N LEU A 361 17.38 -11.48 -10.01
CA LEU A 361 17.58 -10.92 -11.34
C LEU A 361 16.40 -11.22 -12.28
N LYS A 362 15.98 -12.48 -12.37
CA LYS A 362 14.91 -12.90 -13.29
C LYS A 362 13.56 -12.35 -12.85
N PHE A 363 13.16 -12.61 -11.61
CA PHE A 363 11.85 -12.19 -11.09
C PHE A 363 11.78 -10.66 -10.90
N GLY A 364 12.85 -10.03 -10.43
CA GLY A 364 12.91 -8.59 -10.22
C GLY A 364 12.78 -7.81 -11.53
N THR A 365 13.56 -8.16 -12.57
CA THR A 365 13.48 -7.51 -13.88
C THR A 365 12.14 -7.76 -14.57
N LEU A 366 11.61 -8.99 -14.46
CA LEU A 366 10.31 -9.34 -15.00
C LEU A 366 9.19 -8.55 -14.34
N SER A 367 9.17 -8.45 -13.01
CA SER A 367 8.17 -7.71 -12.24
C SER A 367 8.21 -6.20 -12.55
N ALA A 368 9.41 -5.61 -12.68
CA ALA A 368 9.55 -4.21 -13.10
C ALA A 368 8.96 -3.98 -14.50
N THR A 369 9.31 -4.84 -15.46
CA THR A 369 8.85 -4.75 -16.85
C THR A 369 7.32 -4.87 -16.95
N ILE A 370 6.75 -5.86 -16.29
CA ILE A 370 5.31 -6.10 -16.24
C ILE A 370 4.57 -4.94 -15.57
N GLY A 371 5.12 -4.42 -14.48
CA GLY A 371 4.55 -3.28 -13.75
C GLY A 371 4.48 -1.99 -14.57
N ILE A 372 5.29 -1.86 -15.60
CA ILE A 372 5.23 -0.76 -16.57
C ILE A 372 4.24 -1.08 -17.70
N ILE A 373 4.39 -2.25 -18.33
CA ILE A 373 3.64 -2.61 -19.55
C ILE A 373 2.14 -2.82 -19.26
N GLY A 374 1.79 -3.48 -18.17
CA GLY A 374 0.40 -3.79 -17.84
C GLY A 374 -0.51 -2.56 -17.79
N PRO A 375 -0.20 -1.55 -16.96
CA PRO A 375 -0.95 -0.30 -16.92
C PRO A 375 -0.97 0.48 -18.24
N MET A 376 0.13 0.43 -19.03
CA MET A 376 0.20 1.05 -20.35
C MET A 376 -0.76 0.43 -21.36
N ILE A 377 -1.10 -0.83 -21.21
CA ILE A 377 -2.09 -1.52 -22.03
C ILE A 377 -3.51 -1.21 -21.54
N SER A 378 -3.75 -1.36 -20.25
CA SER A 378 -5.11 -1.27 -19.67
C SER A 378 -5.67 0.15 -19.64
N GLY A 379 -4.82 1.17 -19.46
CA GLY A 379 -5.24 2.57 -19.44
C GLY A 379 -5.93 2.97 -20.75
N PRO A 380 -5.21 3.00 -21.89
CA PRO A 380 -5.79 3.36 -23.18
C PRO A 380 -6.95 2.44 -23.63
N LEU A 381 -6.86 1.13 -23.32
CA LEU A 381 -7.93 0.19 -23.62
C LEU A 381 -9.22 0.56 -22.88
N SER A 382 -9.11 0.88 -21.59
CA SER A 382 -10.24 1.28 -20.76
C SER A 382 -10.84 2.62 -21.21
N ASP A 383 -10.00 3.57 -21.63
CA ASP A 383 -10.45 4.86 -22.15
C ASP A 383 -11.24 4.67 -23.44
N LYS A 384 -10.71 3.92 -24.40
CA LYS A 384 -11.38 3.61 -25.68
C LYS A 384 -12.72 2.89 -25.47
N LEU A 385 -12.78 1.94 -24.51
CA LEU A 385 -14.05 1.29 -24.19
C LEU A 385 -15.02 2.23 -23.48
N SER A 386 -14.53 3.18 -22.67
CA SER A 386 -15.39 4.12 -21.99
C SER A 386 -16.02 5.16 -22.94
N GLU A 387 -15.38 5.50 -24.05
CA GLU A 387 -15.98 6.32 -25.10
C GLU A 387 -17.26 5.71 -25.69
N ARG A 388 -17.33 4.36 -25.75
CA ARG A 388 -18.47 3.64 -26.32
C ARG A 388 -19.50 3.18 -25.26
N PHE A 389 -19.05 2.84 -24.06
CA PHE A 389 -19.85 2.19 -23.02
C PHE A 389 -19.89 2.96 -21.69
N ASP A 390 -19.49 4.21 -21.68
CA ASP A 390 -19.35 5.05 -20.46
C ASP A 390 -18.44 4.34 -19.42
N ASN A 391 -18.65 4.58 -18.15
CA ASN A 391 -17.94 3.93 -17.04
C ASN A 391 -18.01 2.39 -17.05
N ARG A 392 -19.00 1.80 -17.72
CA ARG A 392 -19.10 0.35 -17.88
C ARG A 392 -17.89 -0.23 -18.64
N GLY A 393 -17.36 0.51 -19.63
CA GLY A 393 -16.15 0.10 -20.36
C GLY A 393 -14.95 -0.10 -19.44
N ARG A 394 -14.74 0.80 -18.48
CA ARG A 394 -13.66 0.68 -17.48
C ARG A 394 -13.83 -0.52 -16.58
N ILE A 395 -15.06 -0.73 -16.07
CA ILE A 395 -15.36 -1.88 -15.21
C ILE A 395 -15.27 -3.20 -15.97
N ALA A 396 -15.61 -3.24 -17.28
CA ALA A 396 -15.46 -4.43 -18.11
C ALA A 396 -13.99 -4.85 -18.27
N VAL A 397 -13.06 -3.91 -18.46
CA VAL A 397 -11.62 -4.22 -18.51
C VAL A 397 -11.15 -4.79 -17.17
N THR A 398 -11.56 -4.16 -16.06
CA THR A 398 -11.24 -4.66 -14.71
C THR A 398 -11.82 -6.06 -14.49
N LEU A 399 -13.08 -6.30 -14.88
CA LEU A 399 -13.73 -7.60 -14.73
C LEU A 399 -13.04 -8.69 -15.54
N LEU A 400 -12.63 -8.39 -16.78
CA LEU A 400 -11.89 -9.34 -17.60
C LEU A 400 -10.54 -9.71 -16.95
N ALA A 401 -9.77 -8.70 -16.52
CA ALA A 401 -8.49 -8.93 -15.86
C ALA A 401 -8.65 -9.78 -14.58
N LEU A 402 -9.55 -9.38 -13.67
CA LEU A 402 -9.71 -10.07 -12.40
C LEU A 402 -10.43 -11.43 -12.52
N GLY A 403 -11.30 -11.60 -13.52
CA GLY A 403 -11.94 -12.88 -13.80
C GLY A 403 -10.98 -13.93 -14.35
N LEU A 404 -9.99 -13.52 -15.15
CA LEU A 404 -8.96 -14.43 -15.70
C LEU A 404 -7.84 -14.73 -14.71
N SER A 405 -7.57 -13.83 -13.76
CA SER A 405 -6.45 -13.91 -12.84
C SER A 405 -6.34 -15.25 -12.10
N PRO A 406 -7.39 -15.84 -11.49
CA PRO A 406 -7.26 -17.11 -10.76
C PRO A 406 -6.92 -18.30 -11.65
N ILE A 407 -7.46 -18.30 -12.87
CA ILE A 407 -7.24 -19.37 -13.86
C ILE A 407 -5.76 -19.36 -14.28
N VAL A 408 -5.25 -18.18 -14.61
CA VAL A 408 -3.86 -18.02 -15.02
C VAL A 408 -2.90 -18.22 -13.84
N ALA A 409 -3.29 -17.83 -12.62
CA ALA A 409 -2.52 -18.11 -11.41
C ALA A 409 -2.33 -19.62 -11.22
N PHE A 410 -3.41 -20.41 -11.35
CA PHE A 410 -3.30 -21.87 -11.26
C PHE A 410 -2.32 -22.43 -12.29
N TRP A 411 -2.41 -21.99 -13.55
CA TRP A 411 -1.49 -22.41 -14.61
C TRP A 411 -0.02 -22.06 -14.32
N VAL A 412 0.24 -20.92 -13.68
CA VAL A 412 1.60 -20.46 -13.32
C VAL A 412 2.17 -21.28 -12.17
N TYR A 413 1.44 -21.37 -11.04
CA TYR A 413 1.95 -22.00 -9.83
C TYR A 413 1.92 -23.53 -9.84
N THR A 414 1.48 -24.13 -10.96
CA THR A 414 1.61 -25.55 -11.29
C THR A 414 2.64 -25.82 -12.39
N ALA A 415 3.53 -24.86 -12.69
CA ALA A 415 4.56 -25.03 -13.69
C ALA A 415 5.58 -26.12 -13.26
N PRO A 416 6.02 -26.98 -14.21
CA PRO A 416 6.91 -28.09 -13.87
C PRO A 416 8.36 -27.67 -13.61
N ASP A 417 8.79 -26.54 -14.14
CA ASP A 417 10.15 -26.02 -14.07
C ASP A 417 10.17 -24.48 -14.07
N ALA A 418 11.32 -23.91 -13.67
CA ALA A 418 11.49 -22.46 -13.55
C ALA A 418 11.29 -21.71 -14.88
N SER A 419 11.77 -22.24 -16.00
CA SER A 419 11.63 -21.59 -17.31
C SER A 419 10.16 -21.49 -17.71
N SER A 420 9.41 -22.57 -17.54
CA SER A 420 7.95 -22.61 -17.76
C SER A 420 7.24 -21.65 -16.81
N PHE A 421 7.68 -21.57 -15.55
CA PHE A 421 7.12 -20.62 -14.58
C PHE A 421 7.30 -19.18 -15.06
N TYR A 422 8.52 -18.74 -15.37
CA TYR A 422 8.78 -17.37 -15.83
C TYR A 422 8.03 -17.03 -17.11
N PHE A 423 7.98 -17.93 -18.07
CA PHE A 423 7.19 -17.75 -19.30
C PHE A 423 5.70 -17.52 -18.99
N ARG A 424 5.11 -18.39 -18.16
CA ARG A 424 3.69 -18.28 -17.77
C ARG A 424 3.43 -17.05 -16.91
N PHE A 425 4.39 -16.67 -16.05
CA PHE A 425 4.29 -15.52 -15.17
C PHE A 425 4.23 -14.18 -15.93
N VAL A 426 4.77 -14.08 -17.14
CA VAL A 426 4.59 -12.91 -18.03
C VAL A 426 3.10 -12.62 -18.22
N PHE A 427 2.31 -13.63 -18.57
CA PHE A 427 0.87 -13.47 -18.81
C PHE A 427 0.11 -13.15 -17.54
N TYR A 428 0.43 -13.86 -16.47
CA TYR A 428 -0.19 -13.63 -15.17
C TYR A 428 0.08 -12.23 -14.63
N GLY A 429 1.33 -11.82 -14.65
CA GLY A 429 1.75 -10.51 -14.16
C GLY A 429 1.14 -9.36 -14.97
N LEU A 430 1.05 -9.50 -16.31
CA LEU A 430 0.35 -8.53 -17.14
C LEU A 430 -1.13 -8.41 -16.73
N ILE A 431 -1.83 -9.52 -16.49
CA ILE A 431 -3.22 -9.52 -16.02
C ILE A 431 -3.31 -8.89 -14.63
N LEU A 432 -2.41 -9.29 -13.73
CA LEU A 432 -2.38 -8.84 -12.33
C LEU A 432 -2.13 -7.33 -12.18
N THR A 433 -1.57 -6.66 -13.18
CA THR A 433 -1.27 -5.22 -13.15
C THR A 433 -2.27 -4.36 -13.93
N GLN A 434 -3.15 -4.95 -14.73
CA GLN A 434 -4.07 -4.22 -15.61
C GLN A 434 -5.32 -3.65 -14.92
N TRP A 435 -5.71 -4.14 -13.75
CA TRP A 435 -6.98 -3.79 -13.12
C TRP A 435 -7.00 -2.39 -12.48
N LEU A 436 -5.84 -1.90 -12.02
CA LEU A 436 -5.75 -0.72 -11.17
C LEU A 436 -6.10 0.60 -11.90
N PRO A 437 -5.52 0.93 -13.08
CA PRO A 437 -5.83 2.18 -13.77
C PRO A 437 -7.30 2.34 -14.13
N PRO A 438 -7.99 1.33 -14.72
CA PRO A 438 -9.41 1.44 -15.01
C PRO A 438 -10.28 1.61 -13.76
N LEU A 439 -9.97 0.90 -12.67
CA LEU A 439 -10.73 0.98 -11.43
C LEU A 439 -10.59 2.36 -10.76
N TYR A 440 -9.37 2.91 -10.73
CA TYR A 440 -9.14 4.27 -10.22
C TYR A 440 -9.85 5.34 -11.05
N ALA A 441 -9.79 5.23 -12.39
CA ALA A 441 -10.48 6.15 -13.26
C ALA A 441 -11.99 6.11 -13.03
N ALA A 442 -12.57 4.92 -12.90
CA ALA A 442 -13.99 4.75 -12.58
C ALA A 442 -14.35 5.35 -11.22
N LEU A 443 -13.50 5.16 -10.19
CA LEU A 443 -13.71 5.74 -8.86
C LEU A 443 -13.75 7.28 -8.90
N TYR A 444 -12.83 7.92 -9.64
CA TYR A 444 -12.78 9.38 -9.72
C TYR A 444 -13.92 9.99 -10.54
N GLU A 445 -14.56 9.24 -11.41
CA GLU A 445 -15.77 9.66 -12.14
C GLU A 445 -17.05 9.51 -11.29
N LEU A 446 -17.01 8.77 -10.20
CA LEU A 446 -18.12 8.58 -9.26
C LEU A 446 -18.16 9.63 -8.13
N VAL A 447 -17.19 10.54 -8.07
CA VAL A 447 -17.06 11.55 -7.02
C VAL A 447 -16.81 12.95 -7.63
N LEU A 448 -17.25 14.00 -6.93
CA LEU A 448 -17.01 15.37 -7.36
C LEU A 448 -15.50 15.69 -7.36
N PRO A 449 -15.03 16.60 -8.24
CA PRO A 449 -13.61 16.95 -8.34
C PRO A 449 -12.95 17.31 -7.00
N ARG A 450 -13.64 18.09 -6.13
CA ARG A 450 -13.13 18.46 -4.81
C ARG A 450 -13.00 17.29 -3.84
N MET A 451 -13.73 16.21 -4.08
CA MET A 451 -13.74 15.01 -3.21
C MET A 451 -12.70 13.97 -3.60
N ARG A 452 -12.04 14.11 -4.76
CA ARG A 452 -11.09 13.11 -5.30
C ARG A 452 -9.92 12.82 -4.36
N GLY A 453 -9.37 13.85 -3.74
CA GLY A 453 -8.24 13.70 -2.80
C GLY A 453 -8.60 12.87 -1.57
N ILE A 454 -9.71 13.18 -0.91
CA ILE A 454 -10.15 12.43 0.27
C ILE A 454 -10.60 11.00 -0.09
N THR A 455 -11.20 10.82 -1.28
CA THR A 455 -11.56 9.50 -1.81
C THR A 455 -10.32 8.65 -2.05
N ALA A 456 -9.26 9.22 -2.66
CA ALA A 456 -7.98 8.55 -2.85
C ALA A 456 -7.35 8.13 -1.52
N SER A 457 -7.33 9.03 -0.53
CA SER A 457 -6.80 8.75 0.80
C SER A 457 -7.60 7.64 1.51
N THR A 458 -8.93 7.71 1.44
CA THR A 458 -9.82 6.68 2.01
C THR A 458 -9.58 5.33 1.34
N TYR A 459 -9.49 5.29 0.00
CA TYR A 459 -9.15 4.07 -0.73
C TYR A 459 -7.79 3.52 -0.29
N THR A 460 -6.76 4.37 -0.22
CA THR A 460 -5.41 3.96 0.18
C THR A 460 -5.40 3.34 1.58
N ILE A 461 -6.07 3.97 2.55
CA ILE A 461 -6.16 3.45 3.92
C ILE A 461 -6.82 2.06 3.94
N ILE A 462 -8.01 1.95 3.34
CA ILE A 462 -8.79 0.70 3.34
C ILE A 462 -8.01 -0.39 2.58
N SER A 463 -7.52 -0.10 1.37
CA SER A 463 -6.80 -1.07 0.55
C SER A 463 -5.46 -1.50 1.17
N THR A 464 -4.78 -0.62 1.90
CA THR A 464 -3.54 -0.95 2.59
C THR A 464 -3.80 -1.84 3.80
N ILE A 465 -4.78 -1.52 4.63
CA ILE A 465 -5.11 -2.32 5.82
C ILE A 465 -5.58 -3.73 5.42
N PHE A 466 -6.51 -3.83 4.49
CA PHE A 466 -7.03 -5.12 4.05
C PHE A 466 -6.06 -5.84 3.10
N GLY A 467 -5.52 -5.15 2.10
CA GLY A 467 -4.66 -5.77 1.09
C GLY A 467 -3.30 -6.18 1.65
N LEU A 468 -2.48 -5.20 2.00
CA LEU A 468 -1.13 -5.43 2.52
C LEU A 468 -1.16 -6.04 3.93
N GLY A 469 -2.16 -5.67 4.75
CA GLY A 469 -2.31 -6.19 6.09
C GLY A 469 -2.78 -7.65 6.14
N ILE A 470 -3.66 -8.11 5.24
CA ILE A 470 -4.20 -9.48 5.29
C ILE A 470 -3.53 -10.39 4.26
N GLY A 471 -3.21 -9.88 3.04
CA GLY A 471 -2.74 -10.73 1.94
C GLY A 471 -1.53 -11.59 2.27
N PRO A 472 -0.38 -11.00 2.61
CA PRO A 472 0.83 -11.76 2.96
C PRO A 472 0.64 -12.66 4.19
N TYR A 473 -0.07 -12.18 5.21
CA TYR A 473 -0.37 -12.97 6.39
C TYR A 473 -1.22 -14.21 6.06
N ALA A 474 -2.22 -14.08 5.19
CA ALA A 474 -3.07 -15.21 4.78
C ALA A 474 -2.27 -16.27 4.04
N VAL A 475 -1.38 -15.87 3.12
CA VAL A 475 -0.46 -16.82 2.45
C VAL A 475 0.45 -17.51 3.46
N GLY A 476 1.09 -16.73 4.34
CA GLY A 476 1.97 -17.27 5.36
C GLY A 476 1.26 -18.26 6.29
N MET A 477 0.08 -17.91 6.78
CA MET A 477 -0.74 -18.76 7.66
C MET A 477 -1.12 -20.09 6.99
N VAL A 478 -1.52 -20.05 5.71
CA VAL A 478 -1.88 -21.26 4.95
C VAL A 478 -0.64 -22.11 4.65
N SER A 479 0.50 -21.47 4.32
CA SER A 479 1.78 -22.16 4.12
C SER A 479 2.18 -22.93 5.37
N ASP A 480 2.13 -22.28 6.53
CA ASP A 480 2.51 -22.90 7.80
C ASP A 480 1.57 -24.04 8.21
N ALA A 481 0.27 -23.91 7.94
CA ALA A 481 -0.72 -24.96 8.19
C ALA A 481 -0.60 -26.16 7.22
N ARG A 482 0.20 -26.03 6.15
CA ARG A 482 0.43 -27.04 5.12
C ARG A 482 1.90 -27.42 4.95
N ASP A 483 2.66 -27.45 6.05
CA ASP A 483 4.07 -27.84 6.06
C ASP A 483 4.95 -27.06 5.06
N GLY A 484 4.59 -25.81 4.81
CA GLY A 484 5.32 -24.91 3.92
C GLY A 484 4.99 -25.08 2.43
N ASP A 485 3.82 -25.60 2.06
CA ASP A 485 3.35 -25.64 0.65
C ASP A 485 2.98 -24.24 0.17
N LEU A 486 3.98 -23.54 -0.38
CA LEU A 486 3.82 -22.18 -0.90
C LEU A 486 2.96 -22.13 -2.16
N SER A 487 2.95 -23.19 -3.00
CA SER A 487 2.10 -23.25 -4.19
C SER A 487 0.63 -23.18 -3.79
N PHE A 488 0.21 -24.08 -2.90
CA PHE A 488 -1.16 -24.08 -2.39
C PHE A 488 -1.50 -22.78 -1.64
N ALA A 489 -0.58 -22.28 -0.83
CA ALA A 489 -0.79 -21.08 -0.04
C ALA A 489 -0.99 -19.83 -0.93
N ILE A 490 -0.17 -19.64 -1.96
CA ILE A 490 -0.32 -18.53 -2.92
C ILE A 490 -1.62 -18.68 -3.73
N LEU A 491 -1.98 -19.89 -4.14
CA LEU A 491 -3.24 -20.12 -4.85
C LEU A 491 -4.47 -19.89 -3.96
N SER A 492 -4.37 -20.15 -2.66
CA SER A 492 -5.48 -20.02 -1.71
C SER A 492 -6.02 -18.60 -1.58
N VAL A 493 -5.19 -17.56 -1.77
CA VAL A 493 -5.68 -16.16 -1.70
C VAL A 493 -6.65 -15.83 -2.83
N ASN A 494 -6.67 -16.64 -3.91
CA ASN A 494 -7.65 -16.47 -4.99
C ASN A 494 -9.07 -16.93 -4.58
N VAL A 495 -9.27 -17.47 -3.38
CA VAL A 495 -10.61 -17.79 -2.85
C VAL A 495 -11.53 -16.56 -2.81
N VAL A 496 -10.96 -15.35 -2.76
CA VAL A 496 -11.74 -14.09 -2.81
C VAL A 496 -12.16 -13.72 -4.25
N ALA A 497 -11.61 -14.35 -5.29
CA ALA A 497 -11.86 -13.97 -6.68
C ALA A 497 -13.31 -14.17 -7.14
N PRO A 498 -14.03 -15.25 -6.76
CA PRO A 498 -15.46 -15.35 -7.07
C PRO A 498 -16.29 -14.20 -6.52
N LEU A 499 -16.00 -13.76 -5.28
CA LEU A 499 -16.64 -12.60 -4.68
C LEU A 499 -16.30 -11.32 -5.47
N LEU A 500 -15.04 -11.13 -5.87
CA LEU A 500 -14.62 -10.00 -6.71
C LEU A 500 -15.38 -9.95 -8.02
N VAL A 501 -15.55 -11.08 -8.71
CA VAL A 501 -16.32 -11.16 -9.96
C VAL A 501 -17.77 -10.77 -9.72
N VAL A 502 -18.42 -11.27 -8.67
CA VAL A 502 -19.80 -10.90 -8.31
C VAL A 502 -19.91 -9.40 -8.06
N LEU A 503 -19.01 -8.81 -7.24
CA LEU A 503 -19.02 -7.38 -6.94
C LEU A 503 -18.82 -6.54 -8.21
N LEU A 504 -17.93 -6.97 -9.11
CA LEU A 504 -17.68 -6.29 -10.39
C LEU A 504 -18.87 -6.37 -11.34
N VAL A 505 -19.58 -7.51 -11.40
CA VAL A 505 -20.81 -7.64 -12.18
C VAL A 505 -21.90 -6.71 -11.65
N VAL A 506 -22.08 -6.65 -10.34
CA VAL A 506 -23.02 -5.71 -9.70
C VAL A 506 -22.62 -4.26 -9.99
N LEU A 507 -21.32 -3.95 -9.91
CA LEU A 507 -20.77 -2.62 -10.21
C LEU A 507 -21.01 -2.26 -11.69
N LEU A 508 -20.77 -3.18 -12.63
CA LEU A 508 -20.99 -2.99 -14.06
C LEU A 508 -22.44 -2.59 -14.38
N VAL A 509 -23.41 -3.18 -13.66
CA VAL A 509 -24.84 -2.86 -13.84
C VAL A 509 -25.17 -1.49 -13.27
N ARG A 510 -24.62 -1.15 -12.09
CA ARG A 510 -25.01 0.03 -11.30
C ARG A 510 -24.26 1.30 -11.66
N VAL A 511 -23.01 1.21 -12.14
CA VAL A 511 -22.08 2.34 -12.25
C VAL A 511 -22.64 3.51 -13.04
N ARG A 512 -23.37 3.27 -14.14
CA ARG A 512 -23.98 4.33 -14.97
C ARG A 512 -25.04 5.11 -14.20
N ARG A 513 -25.93 4.42 -13.49
CA ARG A 513 -26.99 5.04 -12.68
C ARG A 513 -26.40 5.84 -11.52
N ASP A 514 -25.41 5.29 -10.82
CA ASP A 514 -24.82 5.96 -9.67
C ASP A 514 -24.00 7.19 -10.09
N ALA A 515 -23.33 7.15 -11.24
CA ALA A 515 -22.65 8.30 -11.81
C ALA A 515 -23.65 9.45 -12.12
N SER A 516 -24.81 9.17 -12.70
CA SER A 516 -25.85 10.18 -12.97
C SER A 516 -26.48 10.75 -11.69
N LEU A 517 -26.51 10.00 -10.60
CA LEU A 517 -27.04 10.42 -9.31
C LEU A 517 -26.01 11.11 -8.39
N MET A 518 -24.73 11.18 -8.79
CA MET A 518 -23.66 11.73 -7.95
C MET A 518 -23.94 13.18 -7.51
N VAL A 519 -24.25 14.06 -8.47
CA VAL A 519 -24.55 15.48 -8.21
C VAL A 519 -25.78 15.62 -7.33
N VAL A 520 -26.85 14.86 -7.61
CA VAL A 520 -28.09 14.88 -6.83
C VAL A 520 -27.83 14.48 -5.37
N ARG A 521 -27.09 13.41 -5.16
CA ARG A 521 -26.73 12.93 -3.80
C ARG A 521 -25.87 13.96 -3.05
N ALA A 522 -24.87 14.54 -3.72
CA ALA A 522 -24.00 15.56 -3.12
C ALA A 522 -24.81 16.79 -2.69
N ARG A 523 -25.70 17.30 -3.58
CA ARG A 523 -26.58 18.44 -3.30
C ARG A 523 -27.53 18.14 -2.14
N ALA A 524 -28.16 16.97 -2.14
CA ALA A 524 -29.04 16.53 -1.05
C ALA A 524 -28.31 16.42 0.31
N ALA A 525 -27.00 16.22 0.29
CA ALA A 525 -26.16 16.20 1.48
C ALA A 525 -25.65 17.59 1.93
N GLY A 526 -25.97 18.66 1.17
CA GLY A 526 -25.60 20.04 1.47
C GLY A 526 -24.38 20.57 0.69
N GLU A 527 -24.00 19.92 -0.43
CA GLU A 527 -22.95 20.45 -1.31
C GLU A 527 -23.44 21.69 -2.03
N PRO A 528 -22.74 22.85 -1.93
CA PRO A 528 -23.05 24.03 -2.71
C PRO A 528 -22.62 23.81 -4.17
N ILE A 529 -23.56 23.47 -5.02
CA ILE A 529 -23.33 23.32 -6.46
C ILE A 529 -24.16 24.40 -7.15
N ASP A 530 -23.48 25.43 -7.70
CA ASP A 530 -24.14 26.43 -8.50
C ASP A 530 -24.70 25.80 -9.79
N GLU A 531 -25.93 26.17 -10.13
CA GLU A 531 -26.50 25.88 -11.45
C GLU A 531 -25.88 26.87 -12.43
N GLY A 532 -24.76 26.43 -13.09
CA GLY A 532 -24.21 27.20 -14.22
C GLY A 532 -25.09 27.12 -15.46
#